data_2204694c8a5fee1f2464f26086225da3
#
_entry.id   2204694c8a5fee1f2464f26086225da3
#
_cell.length_a   1.000
_cell.length_b   1.000
_cell.length_c   1.000
_cell.angle_alpha   90.00
_cell.angle_beta   90.00
_cell.angle_gamma   90.00
#
_symmetry.space_group_name_H-M   'P 1'
#
loop_
_entity.id
_entity.type
_entity.pdbx_description
1 polymer ?
#
loop_
_entity_poly.entity_id
_entity_poly.type
_entity_poly.pdbx_seq_one_letter_code
_entity_poly.pdbx_strand_id
1 'polypeptide(L)' 'MANVEKIKEIIADQLGVDVSEVTDEKNLTDDLGADSLDMVDLIMAFEDEFGIKVDDSDLSKIKTVKDVIDLLSQRV' A
#
# COMPACT_ATOMS: atom_id res chain seq x y z
N MET A 1 10.18 -1.74 12.53
CA MET A 1 9.89 -2.57 11.33
C MET A 1 8.42 -2.45 10.97
N ALA A 2 8.13 -2.31 9.68
CA ALA A 2 6.73 -2.30 9.24
C ALA A 2 6.12 -3.70 9.39
N ASN A 3 4.89 -3.74 9.87
CA ASN A 3 4.15 -4.98 10.01
C ASN A 3 3.51 -5.33 8.66
N VAL A 4 4.03 -6.35 7.99
CA VAL A 4 3.57 -6.78 6.67
C VAL A 4 2.09 -7.13 6.67
N GLU A 5 1.63 -7.83 7.69
CA GLU A 5 0.20 -8.20 7.79
C GLU A 5 -0.67 -6.95 7.90
N LYS A 6 -0.25 -5.99 8.70
CA LYS A 6 -0.98 -4.73 8.86
C LYS A 6 -1.04 -3.96 7.53
N ILE A 7 0.05 -3.93 6.81
CA ILE A 7 0.10 -3.30 5.48
C ILE A 7 -0.92 -3.94 4.54
N LYS A 8 -0.95 -5.26 4.50
CA LYS A 8 -1.88 -6.00 3.64
C LYS A 8 -3.32 -5.79 4.06
N GLU A 9 -3.59 -5.72 5.35
CA GLU A 9 -4.93 -5.43 5.87
C GLU A 9 -5.42 -4.05 5.44
N ILE A 10 -4.54 -3.05 5.52
CA ILE A 10 -4.88 -1.69 5.11
C ILE A 10 -5.19 -1.66 3.61
N ILE A 11 -4.39 -2.32 2.80
CA ILE A 11 -4.62 -2.40 1.36
C ILE A 11 -5.98 -3.07 1.07
N ALA A 12 -6.24 -4.20 1.70
CA ALA A 12 -7.50 -4.93 1.52
C ALA A 12 -8.69 -4.06 1.89
N ASP A 13 -8.59 -3.37 3.01
CA ASP A 13 -9.67 -2.52 3.52
C ASP A 13 -9.94 -1.34 2.59
N GLN A 14 -8.90 -0.67 2.13
CA GLN A 14 -9.03 0.49 1.26
C GLN A 14 -9.55 0.12 -0.14
N LEU A 15 -9.15 -1.03 -0.65
CA LEU A 15 -9.52 -1.45 -1.99
C LEU A 15 -10.77 -2.34 -2.03
N GLY A 16 -11.29 -2.72 -0.87
CA GLY A 16 -12.50 -3.54 -0.78
C GLY A 16 -12.31 -4.96 -1.25
N VAL A 17 -11.12 -5.54 -1.03
CA VAL A 17 -10.81 -6.92 -1.39
C VAL A 17 -10.45 -7.72 -0.15
N ASP A 18 -10.44 -9.05 -0.28
CA ASP A 18 -9.99 -9.92 0.81
C ASP A 18 -8.48 -9.79 1.00
N VAL A 19 -8.05 -9.85 2.26
CA VAL A 19 -6.61 -9.79 2.57
C VAL A 19 -5.85 -10.96 1.92
N SER A 20 -6.53 -12.09 1.69
CA SER A 20 -5.93 -13.24 1.00
C SER A 20 -5.59 -12.96 -0.47
N GLU A 21 -6.22 -11.94 -1.06
CA GLU A 21 -5.92 -11.52 -2.43
C GLU A 21 -4.72 -10.57 -2.49
N VAL A 22 -4.32 -10.02 -1.36
CA VAL A 22 -3.22 -9.04 -1.29
C VAL A 22 -1.91 -9.78 -1.11
N THR A 23 -1.37 -10.29 -2.21
CA THR A 23 -0.07 -10.98 -2.22
C THR A 23 1.00 -10.08 -2.80
N ASP A 24 2.25 -10.39 -2.54
CA ASP A 24 3.38 -9.52 -2.87
C ASP A 24 3.46 -9.19 -4.36
N GLU A 25 3.12 -10.15 -5.24
CA GLU A 25 3.22 -9.96 -6.69
C GLU A 25 2.04 -9.20 -7.29
N LYS A 26 0.97 -9.00 -6.54
CA LYS A 26 -0.22 -8.34 -7.06
C LYS A 26 0.06 -6.88 -7.38
N ASN A 27 -0.37 -6.46 -8.56
CA ASN A 27 -0.29 -5.07 -8.98
C ASN A 27 -1.49 -4.33 -8.39
N LEU A 28 -1.25 -3.21 -7.72
CA LEU A 28 -2.32 -2.48 -7.04
C LEU A 28 -3.38 -1.96 -8.00
N THR A 29 -2.98 -1.51 -9.18
CA THR A 29 -3.93 -1.00 -10.17
C THR A 29 -4.49 -2.10 -11.07
N ASP A 30 -3.63 -2.93 -11.64
CA ASP A 30 -4.03 -3.93 -12.63
C ASP A 30 -4.74 -5.14 -12.00
N ASP A 31 -4.24 -5.59 -10.85
CA ASP A 31 -4.76 -6.81 -10.21
C ASP A 31 -5.80 -6.50 -9.14
N LEU A 32 -5.60 -5.45 -8.36
CA LEU A 32 -6.48 -5.09 -7.25
C LEU A 32 -7.44 -3.94 -7.57
N GLY A 33 -7.29 -3.34 -8.74
CA GLY A 33 -8.24 -2.35 -9.24
C GLY A 33 -8.15 -0.96 -8.61
N ALA A 34 -7.01 -0.61 -8.04
CA ALA A 34 -6.82 0.72 -7.47
C ALA A 34 -6.63 1.76 -8.57
N ASP A 35 -7.36 2.87 -8.48
CA ASP A 35 -7.13 4.02 -9.35
C ASP A 35 -6.27 5.07 -8.62
N SER A 36 -6.06 6.23 -9.25
CA SER A 36 -5.23 7.29 -8.66
C SER A 36 -5.76 7.76 -7.31
N LEU A 37 -7.06 7.87 -7.19
CA LEU A 37 -7.70 8.32 -5.95
C LEU A 37 -7.52 7.28 -4.85
N ASP A 38 -7.70 6.02 -5.19
CA ASP A 38 -7.50 4.92 -4.24
C ASP A 38 -6.05 4.90 -3.75
N MET A 39 -5.10 5.16 -4.64
CA MET A 39 -3.69 5.19 -4.27
C MET A 39 -3.39 6.31 -3.28
N VAL A 40 -3.97 7.49 -3.48
CA VAL A 40 -3.81 8.63 -2.56
C VAL A 40 -4.39 8.27 -1.19
N ASP A 41 -5.59 7.72 -1.16
CA ASP A 41 -6.25 7.32 0.10
C ASP A 41 -5.44 6.25 0.83
N LEU A 42 -4.88 5.31 0.07
CA LEU A 42 -4.06 4.24 0.62
C LEU A 42 -2.80 4.80 1.29
N ILE A 43 -2.12 5.72 0.61
CA ILE A 43 -0.91 6.36 1.15
C ILE A 43 -1.23 7.15 2.42
N MET A 44 -2.34 7.88 2.42
CA MET A 44 -2.77 8.63 3.60
C MET A 44 -3.05 7.70 4.78
N ALA A 45 -3.64 6.53 4.51
CA ALA A 45 -3.89 5.55 5.56
C ALA A 45 -2.59 5.03 6.16
N PHE A 46 -1.58 4.79 5.32
CA PHE A 46 -0.26 4.35 5.79
C PHE A 46 0.44 5.43 6.60
N GLU A 47 0.39 6.66 6.15
CA GLU A 47 0.99 7.79 6.88
C GLU A 47 0.39 7.90 8.29
N ASP A 48 -0.92 7.76 8.36
CA ASP A 48 -1.67 7.87 9.60
C ASP A 48 -1.37 6.70 10.55
N GLU A 49 -1.36 5.49 9.99
CA GLU A 49 -1.17 4.27 10.79
C GLU A 49 0.25 4.13 11.33
N PHE A 50 1.24 4.48 10.50
CA PHE A 50 2.65 4.29 10.87
C PHE A 50 3.37 5.57 11.26
N GLY A 51 2.70 6.71 11.17
CA GLY A 51 3.29 8.00 11.55
C GLY A 51 4.44 8.41 10.65
N ILE A 52 4.34 8.16 9.36
CA ILE A 52 5.39 8.43 8.38
C ILE A 52 4.91 9.43 7.33
N LYS A 53 5.84 9.90 6.51
CA LYS A 53 5.55 10.75 5.36
C LYS A 53 5.96 10.06 4.07
N VAL A 54 5.09 10.13 3.07
CA VAL A 54 5.33 9.56 1.74
C VAL A 54 5.20 10.68 0.71
N ASP A 55 6.24 10.85 -0.10
CA ASP A 55 6.26 11.89 -1.14
C ASP A 55 5.58 11.41 -2.43
N ASP A 56 5.20 12.37 -3.27
CA ASP A 56 4.62 12.07 -4.59
C ASP A 56 5.58 11.24 -5.45
N SER A 57 6.89 11.48 -5.30
CA SER A 57 7.90 10.70 -6.03
C SER A 57 7.92 9.23 -5.59
N ASP A 58 7.62 8.98 -4.33
CA ASP A 58 7.50 7.60 -3.82
C ASP A 58 6.28 6.93 -4.41
N LEU A 59 5.19 7.67 -4.57
CA LEU A 59 3.95 7.16 -5.13
C LEU A 59 4.15 6.59 -6.53
N SER A 60 4.96 7.25 -7.33
CA SER A 60 5.23 6.81 -8.70
C SER A 60 6.03 5.50 -8.77
N LYS A 61 6.69 5.14 -7.68
CA LYS A 61 7.48 3.90 -7.60
C LYS A 61 6.68 2.71 -7.11
N ILE A 62 5.49 2.97 -6.58
CA ILE A 62 4.64 1.91 -6.00
C ILE A 62 3.75 1.33 -7.10
N LYS A 63 3.99 0.09 -7.47
CA LYS A 63 3.18 -0.62 -8.45
C LYS A 63 2.57 -1.89 -7.87
N THR A 64 3.36 -2.63 -7.09
CA THR A 64 2.92 -3.90 -6.50
C THR A 64 2.82 -3.78 -4.99
N VAL A 65 2.19 -4.78 -4.37
CA VAL A 65 2.11 -4.88 -2.92
C VAL A 65 3.52 -4.92 -2.32
N LYS A 66 4.42 -5.64 -2.95
CA LYS A 66 5.81 -5.72 -2.50
C LYS A 66 6.49 -4.35 -2.48
N ASP A 67 6.23 -3.52 -3.49
CA ASP A 67 6.77 -2.16 -3.55
C ASP A 67 6.33 -1.34 -2.34
N VAL A 68 5.07 -1.48 -1.95
CA VAL A 68 4.53 -0.80 -0.76
C VAL A 68 5.24 -1.28 0.50
N ILE A 69 5.39 -2.60 0.63
CA ILE A 69 6.04 -3.21 1.79
C ILE A 69 7.48 -2.71 1.91
N ASP A 70 8.21 -2.72 0.80
CA ASP A 70 9.60 -2.27 0.77
C ASP A 70 9.73 -0.79 1.14
N LEU A 71 8.86 0.04 0.59
CA LEU A 71 8.86 1.48 0.88
C LEU A 71 8.60 1.74 2.37
N LEU A 72 7.56 1.13 2.91
CA LEU A 72 7.20 1.34 4.31
C LEU A 72 8.25 0.79 5.26
N SER A 73 8.89 -0.32 4.90
CA SER A 73 9.96 -0.90 5.70
C SER A 73 11.17 0.03 5.81
N GLN A 74 11.39 0.85 4.80
CA GLN A 74 12.48 1.84 4.81
C GLN A 74 12.14 3.08 5.62
N ARG A 75 10.86 3.39 5.80
CA ARG A 75 10.41 4.63 6.45
C ARG A 75 10.04 4.44 7.92
N VAL A 76 9.75 3.25 8.33
CA VAL A 76 9.31 2.95 9.70
C VAL A 76 10.46 2.63 10.64
#